data_57043296fb902a4d314cc2f9d3b80df7
#
_entry.id   57043296fb902a4d314cc2f9d3b80df7
#
_cell.length_a   1.000
_cell.length_b   1.000
_cell.length_c   1.000
_cell.angle_alpha   90.00
_cell.angle_beta   90.00
_cell.angle_gamma   90.00
#
_symmetry.space_group_name_H-M   'P 1'
#
loop_
_entity.id
_entity.type
_entity.pdbx_description
1 polymer ?
#
loop_
_entity_poly.entity_id
_entity_poly.type
_entity_poly.pdbx_seq_one_letter_code
_entity_poly.pdbx_strand_id
1 'polypeptide(L)'
;MVTYQTQPVVFQLAGYSNSGKTTLMTKLISALNSDGKMVATLKHHGHGGKPDLLQNKDSSQHLNAGAIASLVEGEGRILLQAERQSWSIQEQIQILAQLQPDFILIEGHKQEDFPKAVLVRRHEDLELLSNLKNIVVVFYWDMEIIKNDSLLGKNAFHIDDPVGLIWIKEFLYQMKNTNK
;
A
#
# COMPACT_ATOMS: atom_id res chain seq x y z
N MET A 1 17.26 -0.65 -28.14
CA MET A 1 17.68 -1.23 -26.84
C MET A 1 16.42 -1.54 -26.05
N VAL A 2 16.03 -2.78 -25.91
CA VAL A 2 14.85 -3.16 -25.09
C VAL A 2 15.30 -3.08 -23.64
N THR A 3 14.96 -1.98 -22.96
CA THR A 3 15.11 -1.90 -21.51
C THR A 3 14.10 -2.88 -20.88
N TYR A 4 14.60 -3.96 -20.31
CA TYR A 4 13.80 -4.82 -19.43
C TYR A 4 13.33 -3.92 -18.27
N GLN A 5 12.08 -3.50 -18.31
CA GLN A 5 11.46 -2.80 -17.19
C GLN A 5 11.36 -3.82 -16.05
N THR A 6 12.19 -3.65 -15.03
CA THR A 6 12.03 -4.44 -13.80
C THR A 6 10.67 -4.10 -13.21
N GLN A 7 9.82 -5.11 -13.02
CA GLN A 7 8.53 -4.89 -12.40
C GLN A 7 8.70 -4.37 -10.97
N PRO A 8 7.87 -3.42 -10.54
CA PRO A 8 7.92 -2.93 -9.17
C PRO A 8 7.57 -4.04 -8.18
N VAL A 9 8.23 -4.04 -7.03
CA VAL A 9 7.84 -4.91 -5.93
C VAL A 9 6.58 -4.36 -5.29
N VAL A 10 5.56 -5.20 -5.15
CA VAL A 10 4.28 -4.83 -4.51
C VAL A 10 4.26 -5.35 -3.09
N PHE A 11 3.94 -4.48 -2.13
CA PHE A 11 3.82 -4.80 -0.71
C PHE A 11 2.59 -4.13 -0.10
N GLN A 12 1.95 -4.80 0.84
CA GLN A 12 0.65 -4.37 1.37
C GLN A 12 0.69 -4.12 2.88
N LEU A 13 -0.01 -3.08 3.34
CA LEU A 13 -0.33 -2.86 4.75
C LEU A 13 -1.82 -3.13 4.98
N ALA A 14 -2.12 -4.13 5.78
CA ALA A 14 -3.48 -4.54 6.12
C ALA A 14 -3.79 -4.33 7.61
N GLY A 15 -5.05 -4.11 7.93
CA GLY A 15 -5.51 -3.86 9.30
C GLY A 15 -6.83 -3.10 9.29
N TYR A 16 -7.52 -3.06 10.41
CA TYR A 16 -8.77 -2.30 10.54
C TYR A 16 -8.54 -0.79 10.57
N SER A 17 -9.62 -0.01 10.53
CA SER A 17 -9.56 1.44 10.65
C SER A 17 -8.82 1.85 11.93
N ASN A 18 -8.03 2.92 11.87
CA ASN A 18 -7.25 3.44 12.99
C ASN A 18 -6.21 2.47 13.60
N SER A 19 -5.81 1.43 12.88
CA SER A 19 -4.76 0.51 13.34
C SER A 19 -3.32 1.05 13.20
N GLY A 20 -3.13 2.24 12.63
CA GLY A 20 -1.80 2.85 12.43
C GLY A 20 -1.19 2.63 11.04
N LYS A 21 -1.94 2.04 10.08
CA LYS A 21 -1.44 1.78 8.71
C LYS A 21 -0.82 3.00 8.04
N THR A 22 -1.53 4.13 8.04
CA THR A 22 -1.06 5.35 7.38
C THR A 22 0.23 5.88 8.02
N THR A 23 0.35 5.77 9.35
CA THR A 23 1.57 6.16 10.07
C THR A 23 2.75 5.26 9.69
N LEU A 24 2.55 3.94 9.67
CA LEU A 24 3.60 3.00 9.25
C LEU A 24 3.95 3.19 7.77
N MET A 25 2.95 3.41 6.92
CA MET A 25 3.13 3.70 5.49
C MET A 25 4.04 4.91 5.27
N THR A 26 3.77 6.03 5.94
CA THR A 26 4.56 7.26 5.79
C THR A 26 5.99 7.09 6.30
N LYS A 27 6.19 6.38 7.42
CA LYS A 27 7.53 6.02 7.92
C LYS A 27 8.30 5.17 6.89
N LEU A 28 7.63 4.17 6.30
CA LEU A 28 8.25 3.28 5.31
C LEU A 28 8.61 4.03 4.02
N ILE A 29 7.71 4.87 3.50
CA ILE A 29 7.97 5.71 2.31
C ILE A 29 9.18 6.61 2.57
N SER A 30 9.22 7.29 3.71
CA SER A 30 10.34 8.17 4.08
C SER A 30 11.66 7.41 4.14
N ALA A 31 11.67 6.22 4.74
CA ALA A 31 12.87 5.39 4.85
C ALA A 31 13.37 4.89 3.48
N LEU A 32 12.47 4.45 2.60
CA LEU A 32 12.82 4.02 1.25
C LEU A 32 13.30 5.19 0.38
N ASN A 33 12.65 6.35 0.48
CA ASN A 33 13.06 7.56 -0.24
C ASN A 33 14.43 8.05 0.20
N SER A 34 14.77 7.97 1.49
CA SER A 34 16.10 8.29 2.01
C SER A 34 17.20 7.40 1.42
N ASP A 35 16.85 6.18 1.02
CA ASP A 35 17.75 5.25 0.31
C ASP A 35 17.72 5.46 -1.23
N GLY A 36 17.14 6.56 -1.71
CA GLY A 36 17.04 6.90 -3.14
C GLY A 36 16.08 6.01 -3.93
N LYS A 37 15.09 5.37 -3.27
CA LYS A 37 14.11 4.51 -3.94
C LYS A 37 12.86 5.29 -4.32
N MET A 38 12.33 5.00 -5.50
CA MET A 38 11.07 5.54 -5.97
C MET A 38 9.90 4.68 -5.48
N VAL A 39 8.94 5.32 -4.81
CA VAL A 39 7.79 4.64 -4.21
C VAL A 39 6.49 5.21 -4.77
N ALA A 40 5.62 4.34 -5.25
CA ALA A 40 4.21 4.68 -5.53
C ALA A 40 3.30 4.08 -4.46
N THR A 41 2.16 4.69 -4.22
CA THR A 41 1.18 4.20 -3.24
C THR A 41 -0.19 4.00 -3.87
N LEU A 42 -0.89 2.97 -3.39
CA LEU A 42 -2.27 2.68 -3.72
C LEU A 42 -3.05 2.58 -2.42
N LYS A 43 -4.11 3.38 -2.29
CA LYS A 43 -4.96 3.37 -1.10
C LYS A 43 -6.39 3.03 -1.45
N HIS A 44 -6.95 2.03 -0.77
CA HIS A 44 -8.37 1.70 -0.87
C HIS A 44 -9.21 2.67 -0.02
N HIS A 45 -10.23 3.27 -0.63
CA HIS A 45 -11.20 4.10 0.08
C HIS A 45 -12.25 3.21 0.77
N GLY A 46 -11.98 2.86 2.04
CA GLY A 46 -12.72 1.82 2.78
C GLY A 46 -14.11 2.23 3.33
N HIS A 47 -14.50 3.49 3.19
CA HIS A 47 -15.76 4.00 3.78
C HIS A 47 -16.95 4.05 2.79
N GLY A 48 -16.78 3.46 1.59
CA GLY A 48 -17.77 3.53 0.52
C GLY A 48 -17.81 4.91 -0.17
N GLY A 49 -18.47 4.99 -1.32
CA GLY A 49 -18.50 6.22 -2.12
C GLY A 49 -17.23 6.42 -2.97
N LYS A 50 -17.24 7.48 -3.74
CA LYS A 50 -16.08 7.93 -4.52
C LYS A 50 -15.11 8.70 -3.61
N PRO A 51 -13.78 8.62 -3.87
CA PRO A 51 -12.82 9.52 -3.23
C PRO A 51 -13.21 10.98 -3.47
N ASP A 52 -12.93 11.85 -2.50
CA ASP A 52 -13.22 13.27 -2.62
C ASP A 52 -12.53 13.87 -3.86
N LEU A 53 -13.33 14.41 -4.75
CA LEU A 53 -12.84 15.15 -5.91
C LEU A 53 -12.59 16.60 -5.48
N LEU A 54 -11.58 17.22 -6.08
CA LEU A 54 -11.45 18.67 -6.07
C LEU A 54 -12.62 19.23 -6.90
N GLN A 55 -13.75 19.47 -6.23
CA GLN A 55 -14.97 19.99 -6.85
C GLN A 55 -14.70 21.36 -7.49
N ASN A 56 -15.37 21.63 -8.62
CA ASN A 56 -15.36 22.91 -9.36
C ASN A 56 -14.06 23.27 -10.12
N LYS A 57 -13.32 22.30 -10.64
CA LYS A 57 -12.26 22.59 -11.62
C LYS A 57 -12.71 22.18 -13.03
N ASP A 58 -12.17 22.83 -14.05
CA ASP A 58 -12.49 22.57 -15.47
C ASP A 58 -12.30 21.09 -15.85
N SER A 59 -11.29 20.43 -15.26
CA SER A 59 -11.06 19.00 -15.44
C SER A 59 -12.22 18.09 -15.01
N SER A 60 -12.98 18.50 -14.00
CA SER A 60 -14.19 17.79 -13.56
C SER A 60 -15.34 17.96 -14.56
N GLN A 61 -15.39 19.08 -15.29
CA GLN A 61 -16.39 19.31 -16.33
C GLN A 61 -16.17 18.37 -17.52
N HIS A 62 -14.92 18.02 -17.85
CA HIS A 62 -14.62 17.05 -18.92
C HIS A 62 -15.18 15.66 -18.59
N LEU A 63 -15.01 15.19 -17.35
CA LEU A 63 -15.57 13.91 -16.89
C LEU A 63 -17.10 13.94 -16.91
N ASN A 64 -17.72 15.03 -16.45
CA ASN A 64 -19.16 15.20 -16.45
C ASN A 64 -19.75 15.25 -17.88
N ALA A 65 -18.96 15.69 -18.86
CA ALA A 65 -19.30 15.67 -20.27
C ALA A 65 -19.11 14.30 -20.96
N GLY A 66 -18.62 13.29 -20.21
CA GLY A 66 -18.49 11.91 -20.68
C GLY A 66 -17.07 11.45 -21.01
N ALA A 67 -16.03 12.24 -20.68
CA ALA A 67 -14.66 11.76 -20.81
C ALA A 67 -14.41 10.61 -19.81
N ILE A 68 -13.75 9.53 -20.25
CA ILE A 68 -13.40 8.40 -19.37
C ILE A 68 -12.24 8.73 -18.41
N ALA A 69 -11.45 9.74 -18.74
CA ALA A 69 -10.35 10.22 -17.93
C ALA A 69 -10.04 11.69 -18.23
N SER A 70 -9.52 12.39 -17.25
CA SER A 70 -8.96 13.74 -17.38
C SER A 70 -7.61 13.80 -16.66
N LEU A 71 -6.59 14.29 -17.36
CA LEU A 71 -5.26 14.49 -16.81
C LEU A 71 -4.92 15.98 -16.88
N VAL A 72 -4.50 16.52 -15.76
CA VAL A 72 -4.01 17.90 -15.65
C VAL A 72 -2.55 17.86 -15.25
N GLU A 73 -1.72 18.60 -15.97
CA GLU A 73 -0.29 18.75 -15.69
C GLU A 73 0.02 20.23 -15.37
N GLY A 74 0.95 20.45 -14.46
CA GLY A 74 1.51 21.78 -14.18
C GLY A 74 2.72 21.65 -13.24
N GLU A 75 3.82 22.29 -13.62
CA GLU A 75 5.07 22.35 -12.86
C GLU A 75 5.59 20.98 -12.40
N GLY A 76 5.48 19.96 -13.26
CA GLY A 76 5.94 18.60 -12.98
C GLY A 76 4.98 17.78 -12.11
N ARG A 77 3.79 18.31 -11.76
CA ARG A 77 2.73 17.57 -11.08
C ARG A 77 1.64 17.18 -12.05
N ILE A 78 1.22 15.93 -12.01
CA ILE A 78 0.03 15.44 -12.72
C ILE A 78 -1.08 15.06 -11.75
N LEU A 79 -2.32 15.32 -12.15
CA LEU A 79 -3.53 14.85 -11.51
C LEU A 79 -4.33 14.07 -12.55
N LEU A 80 -4.42 12.76 -12.39
CA LEU A 80 -5.23 11.89 -13.23
C LEU A 80 -6.52 11.55 -12.50
N GLN A 81 -7.65 11.84 -13.12
CA GLN A 81 -8.97 11.41 -12.72
C GLN A 81 -9.52 10.48 -13.80
N ALA A 82 -9.97 9.31 -13.44
CA ALA A 82 -10.56 8.37 -14.38
C ALA A 82 -11.74 7.66 -13.70
N GLU A 83 -12.84 7.53 -14.44
CA GLU A 83 -14.07 6.92 -13.93
C GLU A 83 -14.54 5.81 -14.82
N ARG A 84 -14.87 4.67 -14.23
CA ARG A 84 -15.61 3.56 -14.83
C ARG A 84 -16.29 2.72 -13.74
N GLN A 85 -17.04 1.73 -14.14
CA GLN A 85 -17.86 0.92 -13.23
C GLN A 85 -17.03 0.25 -12.13
N SER A 86 -15.84 -0.27 -12.46
CA SER A 86 -14.93 -0.89 -11.50
C SER A 86 -13.48 -0.85 -11.99
N TRP A 87 -12.56 -0.93 -11.06
CA TRP A 87 -11.12 -1.05 -11.29
C TRP A 87 -10.60 -2.27 -10.54
N SER A 88 -10.00 -3.22 -11.24
CA SER A 88 -9.23 -4.28 -10.58
C SER A 88 -7.96 -3.71 -9.96
N ILE A 89 -7.45 -4.38 -8.94
CA ILE A 89 -6.19 -3.95 -8.32
C ILE A 89 -5.01 -4.06 -9.30
N GLN A 90 -5.03 -5.02 -10.20
CA GLN A 90 -4.02 -5.21 -11.24
C GLN A 90 -3.97 -4.01 -12.20
N GLU A 91 -5.12 -3.49 -12.64
CA GLU A 91 -5.18 -2.29 -13.47
C GLU A 91 -4.65 -1.06 -12.75
N GLN A 92 -4.97 -0.89 -11.47
CA GLN A 92 -4.46 0.21 -10.66
C GLN A 92 -2.92 0.12 -10.50
N ILE A 93 -2.39 -1.08 -10.27
CA ILE A 93 -0.94 -1.34 -10.22
C ILE A 93 -0.29 -1.03 -11.56
N GLN A 94 -0.90 -1.43 -12.69
CA GLN A 94 -0.38 -1.15 -14.03
C GLN A 94 -0.29 0.35 -14.33
N ILE A 95 -1.29 1.15 -13.89
CA ILE A 95 -1.24 2.61 -14.01
C ILE A 95 -0.03 3.17 -13.25
N LEU A 96 0.17 2.75 -12.00
CA LEU A 96 1.29 3.22 -11.19
C LEU A 96 2.65 2.73 -11.73
N ALA A 97 2.70 1.53 -12.31
CA ALA A 97 3.92 0.95 -12.87
C ALA A 97 4.45 1.76 -14.07
N GLN A 98 3.60 2.53 -14.78
CA GLN A 98 4.06 3.45 -15.85
C GLN A 98 5.01 4.53 -15.33
N LEU A 99 4.94 4.87 -14.05
CA LEU A 99 5.85 5.81 -13.39
C LEU A 99 7.20 5.18 -13.01
N GLN A 100 7.38 3.88 -13.28
CA GLN A 100 8.60 3.10 -13.02
C GLN A 100 9.08 3.17 -11.56
N PRO A 101 8.20 3.01 -10.56
CA PRO A 101 8.62 2.98 -9.16
C PRO A 101 9.43 1.70 -8.88
N ASP A 102 10.29 1.75 -7.86
CA ASP A 102 10.94 0.56 -7.30
C ASP A 102 9.93 -0.30 -6.53
N PHE A 103 9.02 0.36 -5.82
CA PHE A 103 8.03 -0.26 -4.94
C PHE A 103 6.65 0.36 -5.13
N ILE A 104 5.61 -0.49 -5.10
CA ILE A 104 4.22 -0.07 -4.96
C ILE A 104 3.72 -0.54 -3.59
N LEU A 105 3.40 0.40 -2.72
CA LEU A 105 2.90 0.12 -1.38
C LEU A 105 1.38 0.30 -1.36
N ILE A 106 0.66 -0.75 -0.94
CA ILE A 106 -0.80 -0.77 -0.91
C ILE A 106 -1.29 -0.60 0.52
N GLU A 107 -2.17 0.39 0.77
CA GLU A 107 -2.90 0.53 2.03
C GLU A 107 -4.34 0.04 1.86
N GLY A 108 -4.72 -0.98 2.62
CA GLY A 108 -6.05 -1.60 2.52
C GLY A 108 -6.07 -2.82 1.59
N HIS A 109 -7.16 -3.04 0.86
CA HIS A 109 -7.35 -4.20 -0.02
C HIS A 109 -7.06 -5.55 0.68
N LYS A 110 -7.51 -5.74 1.92
CA LYS A 110 -7.10 -6.82 2.83
C LYS A 110 -7.11 -8.22 2.20
N GLN A 111 -8.06 -8.48 1.30
CA GLN A 111 -8.30 -9.80 0.70
C GLN A 111 -7.34 -10.14 -0.45
N GLU A 112 -6.59 -9.17 -0.95
CA GLU A 112 -5.63 -9.42 -2.02
C GLU A 112 -4.44 -10.26 -1.54
N ASP A 113 -3.87 -11.04 -2.44
CA ASP A 113 -2.84 -12.02 -2.11
C ASP A 113 -1.42 -11.49 -2.36
N PHE A 114 -1.10 -10.29 -1.81
CA PHE A 114 0.25 -9.74 -1.82
C PHE A 114 0.96 -10.02 -0.50
N PRO A 115 2.31 -10.10 -0.48
CA PRO A 115 3.08 -10.08 0.76
C PRO A 115 2.70 -8.86 1.59
N LYS A 116 2.37 -9.09 2.87
CA LYS A 116 1.79 -8.02 3.68
C LYS A 116 2.26 -7.97 5.12
N ALA A 117 2.29 -6.74 5.63
CA ALA A 117 2.29 -6.47 7.05
C ALA A 117 0.84 -6.36 7.55
N VAL A 118 0.51 -7.02 8.64
CA VAL A 118 -0.79 -6.91 9.30
C VAL A 118 -0.62 -6.16 10.61
N LEU A 119 -1.46 -5.13 10.80
CA LEU A 119 -1.48 -4.33 12.03
C LEU A 119 -2.63 -4.79 12.91
N VAL A 120 -2.29 -5.26 14.11
CA VAL A 120 -3.20 -5.76 15.14
C VAL A 120 -3.18 -4.78 16.30
N ARG A 121 -4.27 -4.06 16.52
CA ARG A 121 -4.38 -3.05 17.57
C ARG A 121 -5.13 -3.57 18.78
N ARG A 122 -6.09 -4.45 18.58
CA ARG A 122 -6.95 -5.03 19.61
C ARG A 122 -6.96 -6.54 19.47
N HIS A 123 -7.44 -7.22 20.50
CA HIS A 123 -7.54 -8.68 20.50
C HIS A 123 -8.44 -9.21 19.37
N GLU A 124 -9.54 -8.50 19.05
CA GLU A 124 -10.46 -8.86 17.98
C GLU A 124 -9.78 -8.83 16.60
N ASP A 125 -8.75 -7.99 16.42
CA ASP A 125 -8.03 -7.90 15.15
C ASP A 125 -7.20 -9.17 14.85
N LEU A 126 -7.02 -10.07 15.83
CA LEU A 126 -6.31 -11.34 15.65
C LEU A 126 -6.96 -12.24 14.60
N GLU A 127 -8.26 -12.11 14.38
CA GLU A 127 -8.97 -12.83 13.31
C GLU A 127 -8.35 -12.59 11.93
N LEU A 128 -7.73 -11.42 11.70
CA LEU A 128 -7.04 -11.11 10.45
C LEU A 128 -5.90 -12.09 10.16
N LEU A 129 -5.25 -12.62 11.21
CA LEU A 129 -4.12 -13.54 11.06
C LEU A 129 -4.55 -14.92 10.54
N SER A 130 -5.80 -15.30 10.78
CA SER A 130 -6.40 -16.54 10.28
C SER A 130 -7.05 -16.35 8.90
N ASN A 131 -7.55 -15.14 8.62
CA ASN A 131 -8.36 -14.87 7.43
C ASN A 131 -7.53 -14.32 6.25
N LEU A 132 -6.33 -13.79 6.50
CA LEU A 132 -5.52 -13.19 5.45
C LEU A 132 -4.36 -14.09 5.03
N LYS A 133 -4.04 -14.04 3.74
CA LYS A 133 -2.93 -14.80 3.13
C LYS A 133 -1.67 -13.94 3.03
N ASN A 134 -0.52 -14.60 2.84
CA ASN A 134 0.78 -13.96 2.61
C ASN A 134 1.18 -12.93 3.68
N ILE A 135 0.86 -13.21 4.95
CA ILE A 135 1.31 -12.38 6.07
C ILE A 135 2.78 -12.69 6.33
N VAL A 136 3.65 -11.70 6.12
CA VAL A 136 5.10 -11.84 6.32
C VAL A 136 5.58 -11.23 7.63
N VAL A 137 4.84 -10.24 8.15
CA VAL A 137 5.15 -9.56 9.41
C VAL A 137 3.86 -9.05 10.07
N VAL A 138 3.85 -9.01 11.39
CA VAL A 138 2.76 -8.49 12.20
C VAL A 138 3.25 -7.32 13.05
N PHE A 139 2.49 -6.24 13.10
CA PHE A 139 2.70 -5.13 14.03
C PHE A 139 1.59 -5.11 15.06
N TYR A 140 1.95 -5.03 16.32
CA TYR A 140 1.00 -4.99 17.43
C TYR A 140 1.19 -3.73 18.27
N TRP A 141 0.13 -3.33 18.98
CA TRP A 141 0.12 -2.17 19.86
C TRP A 141 0.29 -2.54 21.33
N ASP A 142 -0.09 -3.76 21.73
CA ASP A 142 -0.05 -4.21 23.11
C ASP A 142 0.61 -5.59 23.21
N MET A 143 1.52 -5.73 24.18
CA MET A 143 2.21 -6.99 24.50
C MET A 143 1.25 -8.12 24.89
N GLU A 144 0.10 -7.80 25.47
CA GLU A 144 -0.92 -8.80 25.81
C GLU A 144 -1.44 -9.56 24.58
N ILE A 145 -1.44 -8.90 23.42
CA ILE A 145 -1.84 -9.51 22.13
C ILE A 145 -0.87 -10.61 21.72
N ILE A 146 0.44 -10.48 22.06
CA ILE A 146 1.49 -11.43 21.63
C ILE A 146 1.44 -12.74 22.42
N LYS A 147 0.92 -12.73 23.64
CA LYS A 147 0.79 -13.94 24.46
C LYS A 147 -0.09 -15.01 23.83
N ASN A 148 -0.66 -14.71 22.67
CA ASN A 148 -1.53 -15.61 21.95
C ASN A 148 -0.72 -16.46 20.97
N ASP A 149 -0.93 -17.77 20.96
CA ASP A 149 -0.25 -18.76 20.08
C ASP A 149 -0.38 -18.44 18.58
N SER A 150 -1.32 -17.56 18.19
CA SER A 150 -1.55 -17.15 16.81
C SER A 150 -0.37 -16.40 16.16
N LEU A 151 0.59 -15.92 16.93
CA LEU A 151 1.82 -15.26 16.46
C LEU A 151 3.03 -16.18 16.39
N LEU A 152 2.92 -17.44 16.84
CA LEU A 152 4.01 -18.41 16.79
C LEU A 152 4.53 -18.58 15.36
N GLY A 153 5.84 -18.38 15.19
CA GLY A 153 6.52 -18.52 13.90
C GLY A 153 6.38 -17.33 12.95
N LYS A 154 5.72 -16.23 13.33
CA LYS A 154 5.64 -15.00 12.55
C LYS A 154 6.62 -13.95 13.07
N ASN A 155 7.19 -13.15 12.17
CA ASN A 155 7.91 -11.94 12.55
C ASN A 155 6.91 -10.95 13.14
N ALA A 156 7.08 -10.57 14.40
CA ALA A 156 6.16 -9.68 15.09
C ALA A 156 6.93 -8.58 15.84
N PHE A 157 6.49 -7.33 15.67
CA PHE A 157 7.13 -6.16 16.27
C PHE A 157 6.08 -5.24 16.88
N HIS A 158 6.46 -4.56 17.98
CA HIS A 158 5.66 -3.44 18.48
C HIS A 158 5.61 -2.33 17.43
N ILE A 159 4.49 -1.62 17.32
CA ILE A 159 4.29 -0.59 16.28
C ILE A 159 5.33 0.54 16.32
N ASP A 160 5.90 0.79 17.50
CA ASP A 160 6.93 1.82 17.70
C ASP A 160 8.35 1.24 17.70
N ASP A 161 8.52 -0.08 17.53
CA ASP A 161 9.84 -0.68 17.43
C ASP A 161 10.47 -0.36 16.06
N PRO A 162 11.61 0.37 16.04
CA PRO A 162 12.30 0.69 14.79
C PRO A 162 12.81 -0.55 14.05
N VAL A 163 13.05 -1.66 14.74
CA VAL A 163 13.50 -2.92 14.14
C VAL A 163 12.47 -3.46 13.16
N GLY A 164 11.17 -3.29 13.43
CA GLY A 164 10.10 -3.71 12.53
C GLY A 164 10.14 -2.98 11.20
N LEU A 165 10.44 -1.68 11.19
CA LEU A 165 10.57 -0.90 9.95
C LEU A 165 11.81 -1.33 9.16
N ILE A 166 12.94 -1.57 9.84
CA ILE A 166 14.18 -2.06 9.24
C ILE A 166 13.91 -3.42 8.58
N TRP A 167 13.22 -4.30 9.28
CA TRP A 167 12.86 -5.63 8.79
C TRP A 167 12.05 -5.56 7.48
N ILE A 168 11.02 -4.68 7.40
CA ILE A 168 10.26 -4.51 6.16
C ILE A 168 11.17 -4.04 5.02
N LYS A 169 12.04 -3.07 5.26
CA LYS A 169 12.99 -2.58 4.23
C LYS A 169 13.85 -3.70 3.68
N GLU A 170 14.47 -4.49 4.55
CA GLU A 170 15.31 -5.63 4.14
C GLU A 170 14.50 -6.66 3.35
N PHE A 171 13.30 -7.00 3.79
CA PHE A 171 12.41 -7.90 3.08
C PHE A 171 12.09 -7.39 1.66
N LEU A 172 11.76 -6.11 1.52
CA LEU A 172 11.49 -5.48 0.22
C LEU A 172 12.71 -5.51 -0.71
N TYR A 173 13.90 -5.29 -0.19
CA TYR A 173 15.14 -5.36 -0.97
C TYR A 173 15.45 -6.79 -1.42
N GLN A 174 15.22 -7.78 -0.57
CA GLN A 174 15.36 -9.19 -0.93
C GLN A 174 14.39 -9.56 -2.07
N MET A 175 13.11 -9.18 -1.96
CA MET A 175 12.12 -9.40 -3.04
C MET A 175 12.57 -8.74 -4.36
N LYS A 176 13.10 -7.52 -4.30
CA LYS A 176 13.56 -6.82 -5.51
C LYS A 176 14.74 -7.52 -6.18
N ASN A 177 15.63 -8.10 -5.40
CA ASN A 177 16.79 -8.83 -5.92
C ASN A 177 16.42 -10.19 -6.53
N THR A 178 15.34 -10.81 -6.05
CA THR A 178 14.84 -12.10 -6.57
C THR A 178 14.08 -11.93 -7.89
N ASN A 179 13.53 -10.75 -8.16
CA ASN A 179 12.76 -10.44 -9.37
C ASN A 179 13.64 -9.88 -10.53
N LYS A 180 14.95 -9.90 -10.39
CA LYS A 180 15.92 -9.56 -11.45
C LYS A 180 16.31 -10.80 -12.24
#